data_5e2678e7894ffbfdc8d599b7c61332b6
#
_entry.id   5e2678e7894ffbfdc8d599b7c61332b6
#
_cell.length_a   1.000
_cell.length_b   1.000
_cell.length_c   1.000
_cell.angle_alpha   90.00
_cell.angle_beta   90.00
_cell.angle_gamma   90.00
#
_symmetry.space_group_name_H-M   'P 1'
#
loop_
_entity.id
_entity.type
_entity.pdbx_description
1 polymer ?
#
loop_
_entity_poly.entity_id
_entity_poly.type
_entity_poly.pdbx_seq_one_letter_code
_entity_poly.pdbx_strand_id
1 'polypeptide(L)'
;ELPASAPIIDVDPDAAGPSSQVTSPTDLKLFTAANPWTKNVKALTKSSSSDSIINWLSSAGGWGGGTMKIDFGIHVLNADASTPKKSFTPTSEFYTPDCDNVPFPVPSGGAVEGESGYQCTMDGDCHLIVVNKGENKLYEMWRANISGSTFKGGCAVVWDLAKQYPANLRGEGCTSADAGGFPIAAML
;
A
#
# COMPACT_ATOMS: atom_id res chain seq x y z
N GLU A 1 -22.68 -11.20 -26.69
CA GLU A 1 -21.50 -10.66 -27.42
C GLU A 1 -20.87 -9.57 -26.56
N LEU A 2 -19.61 -9.77 -26.20
CA LEU A 2 -18.82 -8.76 -25.49
C LEU A 2 -18.41 -7.69 -26.51
N PRO A 3 -18.50 -6.39 -26.19
CA PRO A 3 -18.04 -5.35 -27.09
C PRO A 3 -16.51 -5.43 -27.23
N ALA A 4 -16.05 -5.22 -28.49
CA ALA A 4 -14.67 -5.27 -28.88
C ALA A 4 -13.81 -4.24 -28.12
N SER A 5 -12.63 -4.73 -27.72
CA SER A 5 -11.41 -4.05 -27.24
C SER A 5 -11.49 -2.55 -26.95
N ALA A 6 -11.34 -2.22 -25.67
CA ALA A 6 -10.98 -0.88 -25.24
C ALA A 6 -9.60 -0.49 -25.80
N PRO A 7 -9.37 0.79 -26.16
CA PRO A 7 -8.09 1.24 -26.69
C PRO A 7 -6.99 1.11 -25.63
N ILE A 8 -5.85 0.59 -26.06
CA ILE A 8 -4.62 0.59 -25.26
C ILE A 8 -4.20 2.05 -25.11
N ILE A 9 -4.14 2.53 -23.88
CA ILE A 9 -3.60 3.85 -23.58
C ILE A 9 -2.07 3.70 -23.67
N ASP A 10 -1.51 4.36 -24.69
CA ASP A 10 -0.06 4.51 -24.84
C ASP A 10 0.42 5.46 -23.74
N VAL A 11 1.15 4.94 -22.76
CA VAL A 11 1.72 5.73 -21.64
C VAL A 11 3.08 6.19 -22.12
N ASP A 12 3.25 7.50 -22.24
CA ASP A 12 4.53 8.14 -22.56
C ASP A 12 5.57 7.78 -21.49
N PRO A 13 6.66 7.06 -21.83
CA PRO A 13 7.67 6.64 -20.88
C PRO A 13 8.61 7.77 -20.42
N ASP A 14 8.50 8.98 -20.98
CA ASP A 14 9.42 10.09 -20.73
C ASP A 14 8.90 11.18 -19.76
N ALA A 15 7.73 10.97 -19.14
CA ALA A 15 7.24 11.91 -18.11
C ALA A 15 7.88 11.66 -16.74
N ALA A 16 9.19 11.41 -16.68
CA ALA A 16 9.91 11.20 -15.44
C ALA A 16 10.43 12.55 -14.89
N GLY A 17 9.78 13.03 -13.82
CA GLY A 17 10.42 13.91 -12.84
C GLY A 17 11.58 13.18 -12.12
N PRO A 18 12.39 13.88 -11.26
CA PRO A 18 13.66 13.37 -10.76
C PRO A 18 13.49 12.00 -10.07
N SER A 19 14.22 11.03 -10.58
CA SER A 19 14.26 9.61 -10.26
C SER A 19 14.45 9.33 -8.76
N SER A 20 13.37 9.19 -8.01
CA SER A 20 13.32 8.24 -6.91
C SER A 20 12.97 6.89 -7.53
N GLN A 21 13.82 5.89 -7.36
CA GLN A 21 13.71 4.59 -7.99
C GLN A 21 12.37 3.91 -7.61
N VAL A 22 11.36 4.11 -8.42
CA VAL A 22 10.17 3.26 -8.42
C VAL A 22 10.63 1.93 -8.99
N THR A 23 10.91 0.97 -8.13
CA THR A 23 11.13 -0.41 -8.56
C THR A 23 9.82 -0.92 -9.17
N SER A 24 9.91 -1.43 -10.38
CA SER A 24 8.77 -2.03 -11.07
C SER A 24 8.08 -3.06 -10.15
N PRO A 25 6.75 -3.11 -10.08
CA PRO A 25 6.00 -4.02 -9.19
C PRO A 25 6.36 -5.51 -9.36
N THR A 26 6.90 -5.89 -10.52
CA THR A 26 7.28 -7.27 -10.83
C THR A 26 8.47 -7.82 -10.06
N ASP A 27 9.29 -6.96 -9.40
CA ASP A 27 10.47 -7.37 -8.64
C ASP A 27 10.26 -7.40 -7.12
N LEU A 28 9.08 -7.03 -6.65
CA LEU A 28 8.75 -6.98 -5.24
C LEU A 28 8.29 -8.35 -4.71
N LYS A 29 9.21 -9.34 -4.64
CA LYS A 29 9.05 -10.43 -3.67
C LYS A 29 9.22 -9.87 -2.27
N LEU A 30 8.23 -9.10 -1.82
CA LEU A 30 8.30 -8.44 -0.52
C LEU A 30 8.36 -9.44 0.63
N PHE A 31 7.59 -10.52 0.56
CA PHE A 31 7.51 -11.50 1.64
C PHE A 31 8.21 -12.80 1.23
N THR A 32 9.13 -13.27 2.08
CA THR A 32 9.86 -14.53 1.87
C THR A 32 9.07 -15.75 2.34
N ALA A 33 8.15 -15.57 3.30
CA ALA A 33 7.27 -16.61 3.80
C ALA A 33 5.97 -16.67 2.99
N ALA A 34 5.33 -17.86 2.96
CA ALA A 34 4.01 -18.01 2.36
C ALA A 34 2.97 -17.24 3.18
N ASN A 35 2.23 -16.36 2.52
CA ASN A 35 1.20 -15.52 3.14
C ASN A 35 -0.11 -15.60 2.34
N PRO A 36 -1.26 -15.25 2.92
CA PRO A 36 -2.54 -15.26 2.20
C PRO A 36 -2.52 -14.48 0.89
N TRP A 37 -1.87 -13.32 0.87
CA TRP A 37 -1.75 -12.43 -0.31
C TRP A 37 -0.73 -12.90 -1.35
N THR A 38 0.16 -13.84 -1.01
CA THR A 38 1.11 -14.44 -1.97
C THR A 38 0.63 -15.77 -2.53
N LYS A 39 -0.55 -16.24 -2.13
CA LYS A 39 -1.10 -17.53 -2.55
C LYS A 39 -1.56 -17.49 -3.99
N ASN A 40 -1.03 -18.39 -4.83
CA ASN A 40 -1.57 -18.58 -6.17
C ASN A 40 -2.96 -19.25 -6.10
N VAL A 41 -3.98 -18.49 -6.45
CA VAL A 41 -5.39 -18.94 -6.39
C VAL A 41 -5.93 -19.39 -7.76
N LYS A 42 -5.12 -19.36 -8.82
CA LYS A 42 -5.56 -19.68 -10.19
C LYS A 42 -6.22 -21.06 -10.32
N ALA A 43 -5.73 -22.05 -9.57
CA ALA A 43 -6.23 -23.43 -9.62
C ALA A 43 -7.27 -23.75 -8.54
N LEU A 44 -7.66 -22.77 -7.71
CA LEU A 44 -8.67 -23.01 -6.68
C LEU A 44 -10.07 -23.07 -7.28
N THR A 45 -10.91 -23.91 -6.69
CA THR A 45 -12.33 -23.94 -7.04
C THR A 45 -12.98 -22.60 -6.68
N LYS A 46 -13.71 -22.05 -7.63
CA LYS A 46 -14.50 -20.83 -7.43
C LYS A 46 -15.53 -21.07 -6.31
N SER A 47 -15.72 -20.09 -5.42
CA SER A 47 -16.77 -20.16 -4.40
C SER A 47 -18.14 -20.36 -5.05
N SER A 48 -18.98 -21.17 -4.42
CA SER A 48 -20.36 -21.41 -4.87
C SER A 48 -21.22 -20.14 -4.93
N SER A 49 -20.89 -19.14 -4.13
CA SER A 49 -21.57 -17.83 -4.11
C SER A 49 -20.97 -16.81 -5.08
N SER A 50 -19.87 -17.12 -5.76
CA SER A 50 -19.13 -16.15 -6.60
C SER A 50 -20.02 -15.52 -7.67
N ASP A 51 -20.77 -16.35 -8.41
CA ASP A 51 -21.62 -15.86 -9.50
C ASP A 51 -22.77 -14.98 -9.00
N SER A 52 -23.39 -15.34 -7.88
CA SER A 52 -24.45 -14.52 -7.29
C SER A 52 -23.93 -13.17 -6.80
N ILE A 53 -22.73 -13.13 -6.21
CA ILE A 53 -22.07 -11.88 -5.78
C ILE A 53 -21.75 -10.98 -6.99
N ILE A 54 -21.13 -11.56 -8.02
CA ILE A 54 -20.76 -10.79 -9.23
C ILE A 54 -22.01 -10.29 -9.98
N ASN A 55 -23.04 -11.11 -10.10
CA ASN A 55 -24.30 -10.72 -10.75
C ASN A 55 -25.00 -9.61 -9.95
N TRP A 56 -25.03 -9.72 -8.62
CA TRP A 56 -25.57 -8.65 -7.78
C TRP A 56 -24.79 -7.36 -7.94
N LEU A 57 -23.48 -7.41 -7.88
CA LEU A 57 -22.62 -6.25 -8.04
C LEU A 57 -22.79 -5.60 -9.42
N SER A 58 -22.85 -6.41 -10.49
CA SER A 58 -23.10 -5.91 -11.83
C SER A 58 -24.46 -5.21 -11.95
N SER A 59 -25.51 -5.79 -11.35
CA SER A 59 -26.85 -5.19 -11.35
C SER A 59 -26.94 -3.93 -10.49
N ALA A 60 -26.07 -3.80 -9.48
CA ALA A 60 -25.95 -2.62 -8.64
C ALA A 60 -25.09 -1.49 -9.26
N GLY A 61 -24.64 -1.63 -10.51
CA GLY A 61 -23.85 -0.64 -11.23
C GLY A 61 -22.36 -0.95 -11.35
N GLY A 62 -21.89 -2.09 -10.83
CA GLY A 62 -20.51 -2.52 -10.90
C GLY A 62 -19.57 -1.77 -9.95
N TRP A 63 -18.27 -1.86 -10.22
CA TRP A 63 -17.25 -1.10 -9.50
C TRP A 63 -17.00 0.25 -10.15
N GLY A 64 -16.78 1.29 -9.35
CA GLY A 64 -16.25 2.57 -9.77
C GLY A 64 -16.94 3.18 -10.98
N GLY A 65 -18.27 3.04 -11.12
CA GLY A 65 -18.99 3.48 -12.31
C GLY A 65 -18.69 2.63 -13.56
N GLY A 66 -18.38 1.35 -13.39
CA GLY A 66 -18.07 0.41 -14.47
C GLY A 66 -16.61 0.40 -14.92
N THR A 67 -15.72 1.11 -14.21
CA THR A 67 -14.29 1.15 -14.51
C THR A 67 -13.49 0.70 -13.32
N MET A 68 -12.62 -0.30 -13.49
CA MET A 68 -11.60 -0.61 -12.50
C MET A 68 -10.56 0.50 -12.51
N LYS A 69 -10.33 1.13 -11.37
CA LYS A 69 -9.27 2.13 -11.19
C LYS A 69 -8.13 1.51 -10.41
N ILE A 70 -6.91 1.81 -10.84
CA ILE A 70 -5.68 1.53 -10.10
C ILE A 70 -5.18 2.88 -9.59
N ASP A 71 -4.79 2.92 -8.32
CA ASP A 71 -4.18 4.12 -7.76
C ASP A 71 -2.72 4.20 -8.18
N PHE A 72 -2.43 5.12 -9.12
CA PHE A 72 -1.06 5.37 -9.61
C PHE A 72 -0.30 6.38 -8.75
N GLY A 73 -0.93 6.95 -7.74
CA GLY A 73 -0.33 7.93 -6.83
C GLY A 73 0.52 7.31 -5.72
N ILE A 74 0.51 5.99 -5.57
CA ILE A 74 1.22 5.27 -4.51
C ILE A 74 2.70 5.12 -4.88
N HIS A 75 3.58 5.56 -3.96
CA HIS A 75 5.02 5.41 -4.06
C HIS A 75 5.53 4.38 -3.07
N VAL A 76 6.25 3.36 -3.53
CA VAL A 76 6.96 2.41 -2.67
C VAL A 76 8.43 2.81 -2.60
N LEU A 77 8.86 3.32 -1.47
CA LEU A 77 10.21 3.82 -1.24
C LEU A 77 11.12 2.70 -0.72
N ASN A 78 12.41 2.81 -1.03
CA ASN A 78 13.42 1.90 -0.51
C ASN A 78 14.24 2.57 0.58
N ALA A 79 14.47 1.85 1.66
CA ALA A 79 15.36 2.21 2.76
C ALA A 79 16.36 1.08 3.02
N ASP A 80 17.45 1.42 3.69
CA ASP A 80 18.45 0.49 4.21
C ASP A 80 18.71 0.74 5.69
N ALA A 81 19.68 0.02 6.27
CA ALA A 81 20.02 0.16 7.68
C ALA A 81 20.59 1.54 8.04
N SER A 82 21.07 2.33 7.06
CA SER A 82 21.61 3.67 7.26
C SER A 82 20.55 4.77 7.13
N THR A 83 19.37 4.46 6.62
CA THR A 83 18.28 5.41 6.44
C THR A 83 17.81 5.96 7.78
N PRO A 84 17.82 7.29 7.98
CA PRO A 84 17.41 7.88 9.24
C PRO A 84 15.96 7.57 9.57
N LYS A 85 15.71 7.20 10.83
CA LYS A 85 14.36 7.04 11.34
C LYS A 85 13.92 8.29 12.08
N LYS A 86 12.66 8.68 11.88
CA LYS A 86 12.02 9.81 12.53
C LYS A 86 10.86 9.32 13.37
N SER A 87 10.76 9.80 14.59
CA SER A 87 9.55 9.65 15.39
C SER A 87 8.46 10.56 14.83
N PHE A 88 7.23 10.11 14.89
CA PHE A 88 6.07 10.91 14.50
C PHE A 88 5.15 11.16 15.69
N THR A 89 4.31 12.17 15.57
CA THR A 89 3.24 12.46 16.51
C THR A 89 1.95 11.86 15.95
N PRO A 90 1.32 10.90 16.66
CA PRO A 90 0.01 10.39 16.28
C PRO A 90 -1.03 11.50 16.15
N THR A 91 -1.91 11.39 15.16
CA THR A 91 -3.10 12.24 15.05
C THR A 91 -4.26 11.64 15.86
N SER A 92 -5.42 12.29 15.85
CA SER A 92 -6.63 11.78 16.52
C SER A 92 -7.18 10.50 15.87
N GLU A 93 -6.72 10.16 14.66
CA GLU A 93 -7.11 8.93 13.95
C GLU A 93 -6.27 7.71 14.37
N PHE A 94 -5.19 7.93 15.12
CA PHE A 94 -4.34 6.85 15.61
C PHE A 94 -5.02 6.06 16.73
N TYR A 95 -5.04 4.74 16.61
CA TYR A 95 -5.65 3.87 17.61
C TYR A 95 -4.81 2.64 17.92
N THR A 96 -4.86 2.21 19.17
CA THR A 96 -4.19 1.01 19.67
C THR A 96 -5.24 -0.08 19.95
N PRO A 97 -4.85 -1.36 19.81
CA PRO A 97 -3.48 -1.88 19.56
C PRO A 97 -3.09 -1.96 18.08
N ASP A 98 -3.92 -1.54 17.16
CA ASP A 98 -3.78 -1.83 15.73
C ASP A 98 -2.64 -1.03 15.08
N CYS A 99 -2.48 0.24 15.44
CA CYS A 99 -1.42 1.09 14.91
C CYS A 99 -0.13 0.99 15.73
N ASP A 100 1.01 0.88 15.03
CA ASP A 100 2.34 0.80 15.64
C ASP A 100 2.92 2.20 15.86
N ASN A 101 3.28 2.55 17.09
CA ASN A 101 3.96 3.80 17.41
C ASN A 101 5.48 3.58 17.48
N VAL A 102 6.14 3.50 16.35
CA VAL A 102 7.59 3.27 16.24
C VAL A 102 8.24 4.28 15.29
N PRO A 103 9.54 4.59 15.45
CA PRO A 103 10.23 5.47 14.51
C PRO A 103 10.20 4.91 13.09
N PHE A 104 9.92 5.77 12.12
CA PHE A 104 9.68 5.42 10.72
C PHE A 104 10.90 5.80 9.87
N PRO A 105 11.41 4.92 8.99
CA PRO A 105 12.49 5.27 8.08
C PRO A 105 11.97 6.27 7.03
N VAL A 106 12.69 7.36 6.83
CA VAL A 106 12.32 8.40 5.87
C VAL A 106 13.47 8.61 4.90
N PRO A 107 13.46 7.94 3.73
CA PRO A 107 14.47 8.14 2.70
C PRO A 107 14.50 9.60 2.21
N SER A 108 15.65 10.09 1.77
CA SER A 108 15.73 11.39 1.12
C SER A 108 15.12 11.33 -0.28
N GLY A 109 14.42 12.38 -0.70
CA GLY A 109 13.89 12.53 -2.06
C GLY A 109 12.67 11.67 -2.38
N GLY A 110 11.96 11.15 -1.36
CA GLY A 110 10.71 10.42 -1.54
C GLY A 110 9.47 11.32 -1.46
N ALA A 111 8.31 10.69 -1.61
CA ALA A 111 7.02 11.34 -1.50
C ALA A 111 6.00 10.44 -0.81
N VAL A 112 4.96 11.03 -0.25
CA VAL A 112 3.73 10.34 0.12
C VAL A 112 2.81 10.23 -1.11
N GLU A 113 1.85 9.35 -1.03
CA GLU A 113 0.87 9.13 -2.09
C GLU A 113 0.25 10.45 -2.59
N GLY A 114 0.17 10.57 -3.92
CA GLY A 114 -0.42 11.71 -4.59
C GLY A 114 0.36 13.02 -4.52
N GLU A 115 1.52 13.06 -3.86
CA GLU A 115 2.31 14.26 -3.63
C GLU A 115 3.70 14.17 -4.30
N SER A 116 4.35 15.32 -4.47
CA SER A 116 5.73 15.39 -4.97
C SER A 116 6.78 15.36 -3.85
N GLY A 117 6.38 15.23 -2.60
CA GLY A 117 7.22 15.22 -1.41
C GLY A 117 6.50 14.62 -0.22
N TYR A 118 7.03 14.83 0.97
CA TYR A 118 6.50 14.23 2.19
C TYR A 118 5.40 15.04 2.88
N GLN A 119 5.06 16.21 2.36
CA GLN A 119 3.97 17.01 2.89
C GLN A 119 2.66 16.59 2.24
N CYS A 120 1.69 16.21 3.06
CA CYS A 120 0.32 15.94 2.64
C CYS A 120 -0.41 17.27 2.49
N THR A 121 -0.64 17.72 1.25
CA THR A 121 -1.31 18.98 0.93
C THR A 121 -2.72 18.78 0.42
N MET A 122 -3.03 17.56 -0.05
CA MET A 122 -4.34 17.15 -0.50
C MET A 122 -5.17 16.57 0.66
N ASP A 123 -6.47 16.55 0.52
CA ASP A 123 -7.37 15.82 1.42
C ASP A 123 -7.47 14.35 0.97
N GLY A 124 -6.31 13.67 0.97
CA GLY A 124 -6.15 12.29 0.53
C GLY A 124 -5.58 11.40 1.62
N ASP A 125 -5.34 10.15 1.28
CA ASP A 125 -4.83 9.15 2.20
C ASP A 125 -3.34 9.37 2.53
N CYS A 126 -2.58 9.98 1.61
CA CYS A 126 -1.19 10.37 1.81
C CYS A 126 -0.34 9.23 2.40
N HIS A 127 -0.46 8.04 1.83
CA HIS A 127 0.30 6.88 2.31
C HIS A 127 1.81 7.11 2.18
N LEU A 128 2.54 6.78 3.23
CA LEU A 128 4.01 6.65 3.22
C LEU A 128 4.36 5.18 3.32
N ILE A 129 4.90 4.61 2.24
CA ILE A 129 5.23 3.20 2.14
C ILE A 129 6.72 3.04 1.93
N VAL A 130 7.40 2.33 2.85
CA VAL A 130 8.87 2.18 2.83
C VAL A 130 9.27 0.73 3.06
N VAL A 131 9.97 0.14 2.10
CA VAL A 131 10.63 -1.16 2.24
C VAL A 131 12.03 -0.95 2.79
N ASN A 132 12.28 -1.39 4.00
CA ASN A 132 13.63 -1.38 4.60
C ASN A 132 14.26 -2.77 4.46
N LYS A 133 15.08 -2.92 3.43
CA LYS A 133 15.78 -4.19 3.14
C LYS A 133 16.80 -4.55 4.21
N GLY A 134 17.43 -3.57 4.86
CA GLY A 134 18.39 -3.80 5.92
C GLY A 134 17.79 -4.41 7.18
N GLU A 135 16.51 -4.14 7.43
CA GLU A 135 15.76 -4.66 8.58
C GLU A 135 14.79 -5.79 8.19
N ASN A 136 14.66 -6.07 6.89
CA ASN A 136 13.67 -6.99 6.35
C ASN A 136 12.23 -6.63 6.78
N LYS A 137 11.89 -5.34 6.71
CA LYS A 137 10.61 -4.79 7.14
C LYS A 137 9.98 -3.90 6.07
N LEU A 138 8.65 -3.94 6.04
CA LEU A 138 7.82 -2.98 5.31
C LEU A 138 7.14 -2.08 6.33
N TYR A 139 7.25 -0.79 6.11
CA TYR A 139 6.65 0.27 6.91
C TYR A 139 5.57 0.95 6.07
N GLU A 140 4.36 1.01 6.56
CA GLU A 140 3.23 1.65 5.90
C GLU A 140 2.56 2.60 6.88
N MET A 141 2.27 3.82 6.45
CA MET A 141 1.60 4.83 7.28
C MET A 141 0.49 5.51 6.47
N TRP A 142 -0.69 5.52 7.01
CA TRP A 142 -1.81 6.31 6.51
C TRP A 142 -1.76 7.73 7.09
N ARG A 143 -2.11 8.73 6.28
CA ARG A 143 -2.10 10.16 6.61
C ARG A 143 -0.74 10.64 7.15
N ALA A 144 0.32 10.18 6.49
CA ALA A 144 1.66 10.67 6.79
C ALA A 144 1.81 12.11 6.30
N ASN A 145 2.34 12.98 7.17
CA ASN A 145 2.59 14.37 6.82
C ASN A 145 3.87 14.85 7.49
N ILE A 146 4.90 15.15 6.68
CA ILE A 146 6.16 15.69 7.15
C ILE A 146 6.32 17.10 6.59
N SER A 147 6.28 18.10 7.48
CA SER A 147 6.48 19.51 7.13
C SER A 147 7.53 20.11 8.05
N GLY A 148 8.68 20.49 7.49
CA GLY A 148 9.82 20.95 8.27
C GLY A 148 10.31 19.90 9.25
N SER A 149 10.30 20.23 10.56
CA SER A 149 10.68 19.32 11.65
C SER A 149 9.51 18.48 12.19
N THR A 150 8.29 18.75 11.73
CA THR A 150 7.08 18.08 12.22
C THR A 150 6.78 16.85 11.37
N PHE A 151 6.56 15.71 12.03
CA PHE A 151 6.08 14.49 11.38
C PHE A 151 4.83 14.00 12.12
N LYS A 152 3.71 13.90 11.43
CA LYS A 152 2.42 13.40 11.93
C LYS A 152 2.00 12.17 11.14
N GLY A 153 1.22 11.28 11.75
CA GLY A 153 0.67 10.09 11.10
C GLY A 153 -0.66 9.65 11.71
N GLY A 154 -1.57 9.21 10.87
CA GLY A 154 -2.89 8.70 11.30
C GLY A 154 -2.81 7.28 11.82
N CYS A 155 -2.21 6.37 11.06
CA CYS A 155 -1.93 5.00 11.50
C CYS A 155 -0.66 4.48 10.83
N ALA A 156 0.26 3.93 11.60
CA ALA A 156 1.46 3.27 11.09
C ALA A 156 1.38 1.77 11.34
N VAL A 157 1.90 0.99 10.40
CA VAL A 157 1.93 -0.46 10.47
C VAL A 157 3.29 -0.97 10.01
N VAL A 158 3.88 -1.89 10.76
CA VAL A 158 5.16 -2.50 10.41
C VAL A 158 4.99 -4.00 10.19
N TRP A 159 5.34 -4.44 8.98
CA TRP A 159 5.32 -5.84 8.58
C TRP A 159 6.72 -6.42 8.61
N ASP A 160 6.85 -7.62 9.19
CA ASP A 160 8.06 -8.43 9.08
C ASP A 160 7.97 -9.25 7.79
N LEU A 161 8.88 -9.01 6.85
CA LEU A 161 8.86 -9.63 5.52
C LEU A 161 9.26 -11.12 5.56
N ALA A 162 9.89 -11.58 6.64
CA ALA A 162 10.21 -13.01 6.83
C ALA A 162 9.09 -13.78 7.53
N LYS A 163 8.11 -13.10 8.11
CA LYS A 163 7.05 -13.72 8.89
C LYS A 163 5.95 -14.30 8.00
N GLN A 164 5.53 -15.52 8.33
CA GLN A 164 4.26 -16.06 7.85
C GLN A 164 3.16 -15.58 8.80
N TYR A 165 2.23 -14.79 8.25
CA TYR A 165 1.11 -14.27 9.01
C TYR A 165 -0.04 -15.28 9.05
N PRO A 166 -0.72 -15.45 10.19
CA PRO A 166 -1.88 -16.31 10.32
C PRO A 166 -3.10 -15.73 9.56
N ALA A 167 -4.21 -16.48 9.54
CA ALA A 167 -5.42 -16.03 8.85
C ALA A 167 -6.02 -14.72 9.42
N ASN A 168 -5.78 -14.43 10.70
CA ASN A 168 -6.14 -13.18 11.33
C ASN A 168 -5.04 -12.10 11.23
N LEU A 169 -4.07 -12.29 10.33
CA LEU A 169 -3.02 -11.34 9.95
C LEU A 169 -2.18 -10.85 11.15
N ARG A 170 -2.27 -9.57 11.50
CA ARG A 170 -1.51 -8.97 12.62
C ARG A 170 -2.14 -9.23 13.98
N GLY A 171 -3.29 -9.90 14.04
CA GLY A 171 -3.99 -10.22 15.26
C GLY A 171 -5.31 -9.47 15.40
N GLU A 172 -5.61 -8.99 16.59
CA GLU A 172 -6.84 -8.26 16.87
C GLU A 172 -6.94 -7.02 16.00
N GLY A 173 -8.11 -6.76 15.44
CA GLY A 173 -8.36 -5.65 14.52
C GLY A 173 -7.92 -5.90 13.08
N CYS A 174 -7.01 -6.84 12.81
CA CYS A 174 -6.49 -7.16 11.46
C CYS A 174 -6.08 -5.92 10.65
N THR A 175 -5.56 -4.89 11.32
CA THR A 175 -5.34 -3.58 10.72
C THR A 175 -4.08 -3.54 9.87
N SER A 176 -4.19 -2.92 8.72
CA SER A 176 -3.08 -2.40 7.92
C SER A 176 -3.10 -0.86 7.97
N ALA A 177 -2.19 -0.21 7.26
CA ALA A 177 -2.23 1.25 7.09
C ALA A 177 -3.42 1.70 6.21
N ASP A 178 -4.09 0.75 5.57
CA ASP A 178 -5.37 0.90 4.89
C ASP A 178 -6.39 -0.05 5.52
N ALA A 179 -7.67 0.23 5.37
CA ALA A 179 -8.77 -0.54 5.95
C ALA A 179 -8.87 -2.00 5.44
N GLY A 180 -8.11 -2.35 4.41
CA GLY A 180 -8.13 -3.68 3.78
C GLY A 180 -7.51 -4.81 4.61
N GLY A 181 -6.74 -4.51 5.65
CA GLY A 181 -6.09 -5.51 6.52
C GLY A 181 -4.87 -6.22 5.91
N PHE A 182 -4.53 -5.96 4.64
CA PHE A 182 -3.36 -6.50 3.94
C PHE A 182 -2.27 -5.44 3.78
N PRO A 183 -0.99 -5.87 3.60
CA PRO A 183 0.06 -4.91 3.25
C PRO A 183 -0.24 -4.26 1.89
N ILE A 184 -0.27 -2.93 1.84
CA ILE A 184 -0.58 -2.18 0.62
C ILE A 184 0.43 -2.50 -0.49
N ALA A 185 1.72 -2.46 -0.15
CA ALA A 185 2.79 -2.73 -1.10
C ALA A 185 2.79 -4.17 -1.67
N ALA A 186 2.12 -5.12 -1.02
CA ALA A 186 1.99 -6.49 -1.50
C ALA A 186 0.81 -6.67 -2.48
N MET A 187 -0.04 -5.68 -2.61
CA MET A 187 -1.21 -5.67 -3.51
C MET A 187 -0.97 -4.87 -4.78
N LEU A 188 0.16 -4.17 -4.86
CA LEU A 188 0.64 -3.44 -6.04
C LEU A 188 1.47 -4.36 -6.94
#